data_aada61b1a49b432015c40678931d6070
#
_entry.id   aada61b1a49b432015c40678931d6070
#
_cell.length_a   1.000
_cell.length_b   1.000
_cell.length_c   1.000
_cell.angle_alpha   90.00
_cell.angle_beta   90.00
_cell.angle_gamma   90.00
#
_symmetry.space_group_name_H-M   'P 1'
#
loop_
_entity.id
_entity.type
_entity.pdbx_description
1 polymer ?
#
loop_
_entity_poly.entity_id
_entity_poly.type
_entity_poly.pdbx_seq_one_letter_code
_entity_poly.pdbx_strand_id
1 'polypeptide(L)'
;RMYETFNESNFNTEVHELYLDLVSIGTGAIFVEEGNKGFDKEGIHFNCLHIAEYFIQENINGKVDTLYRKYKLTARQAIQEFGEENIGEKILEASKEKPDKQFNFIHAVEPTEDYERALGETGTKLPVHSCHVCVEDKMKVRTGGYNEFPYLVPRWSKATGEIFGRSPSFNALPDIKT
;
A
#
# COMPACT_ATOMS: atom_id res chain seq x y z
N ARG A 1 8.52 -13.24 -22.39
CA ARG A 1 7.20 -12.76 -21.87
C ARG A 1 7.34 -12.01 -20.54
N MET A 2 7.72 -12.65 -19.42
CA MET A 2 7.80 -11.97 -18.10
C MET A 2 8.73 -10.74 -18.08
N TYR A 3 9.93 -10.83 -18.69
CA TYR A 3 10.83 -9.68 -18.80
C TYR A 3 10.29 -8.56 -19.69
N GLU A 4 9.55 -8.89 -20.72
CA GLU A 4 8.86 -7.93 -21.60
C GLU A 4 7.83 -7.16 -20.79
N THR A 5 6.98 -7.86 -20.03
CA THR A 5 5.98 -7.25 -19.15
C THR A 5 6.60 -6.30 -18.12
N PHE A 6 7.73 -6.68 -17.51
CA PHE A 6 8.44 -5.78 -16.59
C PHE A 6 9.03 -4.55 -17.29
N ASN A 7 9.57 -4.72 -18.50
CA ASN A 7 10.12 -3.61 -19.26
C ASN A 7 9.05 -2.64 -19.79
N GLU A 8 7.84 -3.13 -20.04
CA GLU A 8 6.69 -2.34 -20.46
C GLU A 8 5.98 -1.64 -19.28
N SER A 9 6.28 -2.09 -18.04
CA SER A 9 5.74 -1.51 -16.81
C SER A 9 6.68 -0.46 -16.20
N ASN A 10 6.24 0.15 -15.10
CA ASN A 10 7.05 1.05 -14.29
C ASN A 10 8.00 0.33 -13.31
N PHE A 11 8.19 -0.99 -13.44
CA PHE A 11 8.97 -1.82 -12.52
C PHE A 11 10.36 -1.27 -12.22
N ASN A 12 11.12 -0.89 -13.25
CA ASN A 12 12.50 -0.43 -13.10
C ASN A 12 12.61 0.83 -12.24
N THR A 13 11.66 1.74 -12.34
CA THR A 13 11.60 2.97 -11.54
C THR A 13 11.28 2.65 -10.09
N GLU A 14 10.22 1.90 -9.86
CA GLU A 14 9.74 1.57 -8.51
C GLU A 14 10.71 0.68 -7.73
N VAL A 15 11.35 -0.28 -8.40
CA VAL A 15 12.34 -1.15 -7.74
C VAL A 15 13.61 -0.39 -7.35
N HIS A 16 13.96 0.67 -8.10
CA HIS A 16 15.08 1.53 -7.72
C HIS A 16 14.80 2.26 -6.40
N GLU A 17 13.61 2.80 -6.23
CA GLU A 17 13.17 3.42 -4.96
C GLU A 17 13.14 2.40 -3.83
N LEU A 18 12.64 1.18 -4.09
CA LEU A 18 12.66 0.09 -3.12
C LEU A 18 14.08 -0.24 -2.63
N TYR A 19 15.07 -0.27 -3.53
CA TYR A 19 16.47 -0.50 -3.16
C TYR A 19 17.06 0.63 -2.33
N LEU A 20 16.70 1.88 -2.62
CA LEU A 20 17.11 3.02 -1.80
C LEU A 20 16.56 2.91 -0.37
N ASP A 21 15.30 2.52 -0.21
CA ASP A 21 14.68 2.28 1.10
C ASP A 21 15.35 1.11 1.85
N LEU A 22 15.66 0.02 1.16
CA LEU A 22 16.35 -1.11 1.77
C LEU A 22 17.75 -0.74 2.27
N VAL A 23 18.50 0.03 1.52
CA VAL A 23 19.87 0.44 1.91
C VAL A 23 19.84 1.50 3.01
N SER A 24 18.91 2.44 2.96
CA SER A 24 18.84 3.56 3.92
C SER A 24 18.10 3.18 5.21
N ILE A 25 16.95 2.54 5.11
CA ILE A 25 16.02 2.27 6.23
C ILE A 25 16.06 0.81 6.64
N GLY A 26 16.24 -0.11 5.68
CA GLY A 26 16.31 -1.56 5.91
C GLY A 26 14.97 -2.29 5.65
N THR A 27 13.91 -1.57 5.34
CA THR A 27 12.61 -2.13 4.98
C THR A 27 12.03 -1.29 3.86
N GLY A 28 11.53 -1.94 2.84
CA GLY A 28 10.75 -1.30 1.79
C GLY A 28 9.44 -2.05 1.58
N ALA A 29 8.49 -1.43 0.92
CA ALA A 29 7.24 -2.06 0.51
C ALA A 29 6.88 -1.61 -0.90
N ILE A 30 6.50 -2.57 -1.72
CA ILE A 30 6.01 -2.32 -3.07
C ILE A 30 4.66 -3.00 -3.26
N PHE A 31 3.70 -2.24 -3.72
CA PHE A 31 2.37 -2.72 -4.08
C PHE A 31 2.37 -3.15 -5.54
N VAL A 32 1.77 -4.30 -5.81
CA VAL A 32 1.67 -4.86 -7.15
C VAL A 32 0.20 -5.05 -7.49
N GLU A 33 -0.25 -4.41 -8.54
CA GLU A 33 -1.65 -4.51 -9.00
C GLU A 33 -1.73 -4.65 -10.52
N GLU A 34 -2.87 -5.13 -11.00
CA GLU A 34 -3.18 -5.07 -12.42
C GLU A 34 -3.37 -3.61 -12.83
N GLY A 35 -2.78 -3.22 -13.98
CA GLY A 35 -2.91 -1.87 -14.54
C GLY A 35 -4.39 -1.50 -14.69
N ASN A 36 -4.80 -0.45 -14.00
CA ASN A 36 -6.21 -0.09 -13.89
C ASN A 36 -6.61 0.95 -14.94
N LYS A 37 -7.88 1.01 -15.20
CA LYS A 37 -8.63 1.82 -16.17
C LYS A 37 -8.11 3.25 -16.32
N GLY A 38 -7.35 3.52 -17.37
CA GLY A 38 -6.81 4.83 -17.67
C GLY A 38 -5.85 4.81 -18.83
N PHE A 39 -4.76 5.53 -18.73
CA PHE A 39 -3.70 5.58 -19.75
C PHE A 39 -2.89 4.28 -19.83
N ASP A 40 -2.81 3.52 -18.70
CA ASP A 40 -2.07 2.26 -18.58
C ASP A 40 -3.04 1.08 -18.52
N LYS A 41 -3.73 0.82 -19.63
CA LYS A 41 -4.82 -0.17 -19.70
C LYS A 41 -4.42 -1.64 -19.67
N GLU A 42 -3.16 -1.95 -19.87
CA GLU A 42 -2.66 -3.33 -19.99
C GLU A 42 -1.34 -3.48 -19.24
N GLY A 43 -1.27 -4.44 -18.34
CA GLY A 43 -0.03 -4.81 -17.68
C GLY A 43 -0.09 -4.82 -16.15
N ILE A 44 1.07 -4.83 -15.56
CA ILE A 44 1.27 -4.80 -14.11
C ILE A 44 1.76 -3.41 -13.73
N HIS A 45 1.15 -2.83 -12.71
CA HIS A 45 1.57 -1.56 -12.11
C HIS A 45 2.23 -1.81 -10.75
N PHE A 46 3.35 -1.13 -10.51
CA PHE A 46 4.10 -1.19 -9.27
C PHE A 46 4.04 0.17 -8.57
N ASN A 47 3.95 0.17 -7.25
CA ASN A 47 3.93 1.41 -6.46
C ASN A 47 4.77 1.21 -5.21
N CYS A 48 5.95 1.81 -5.15
CA CYS A 48 6.81 1.82 -3.98
C CYS A 48 6.23 2.73 -2.91
N LEU A 49 6.13 2.23 -1.68
CA LEU A 49 5.53 2.95 -0.56
C LEU A 49 6.59 3.56 0.33
N HIS A 50 6.41 4.83 0.67
CA HIS A 50 7.26 5.47 1.67
C HIS A 50 7.04 4.86 3.06
N ILE A 51 8.12 4.59 3.81
CA ILE A 51 8.07 3.92 5.12
C ILE A 51 7.12 4.59 6.14
N ALA A 52 6.93 5.89 6.06
CA ALA A 52 6.03 6.63 6.94
C ALA A 52 4.54 6.45 6.62
N GLU A 53 4.22 5.81 5.48
CA GLU A 53 2.84 5.64 5.05
C GLU A 53 2.23 4.32 5.47
N TYR A 54 3.03 3.33 5.91
CA TYR A 54 2.49 2.01 6.16
C TYR A 54 2.91 1.40 7.50
N PHE A 55 2.07 0.49 7.97
CA PHE A 55 2.31 -0.41 9.09
C PHE A 55 2.14 -1.84 8.62
N ILE A 56 2.97 -2.74 9.12
CA ILE A 56 2.98 -4.15 8.74
C ILE A 56 2.81 -5.05 9.97
N GLN A 57 2.19 -6.20 9.76
CA GLN A 57 2.17 -7.30 10.73
C GLN A 57 2.62 -8.58 10.05
N GLU A 58 3.12 -9.49 10.87
CA GLU A 58 3.61 -10.80 10.45
C GLU A 58 2.71 -11.91 11.01
N ASN A 59 2.55 -12.95 10.22
CA ASN A 59 1.98 -14.18 10.71
C ASN A 59 2.99 -14.95 11.58
N ILE A 60 2.53 -16.09 12.14
CA ILE A 60 3.35 -16.96 13.01
C ILE A 60 4.65 -17.46 12.35
N ASN A 61 4.70 -17.48 11.02
CA ASN A 61 5.88 -17.89 10.24
C ASN A 61 6.83 -16.73 9.93
N GLY A 62 6.54 -15.52 10.42
CA GLY A 62 7.35 -14.32 10.17
C GLY A 62 7.22 -13.74 8.75
N LYS A 63 6.18 -14.14 8.01
CA LYS A 63 5.82 -13.56 6.71
C LYS A 63 4.82 -12.43 6.93
N VAL A 64 5.05 -11.28 6.27
CA VAL A 64 4.08 -10.19 6.28
C VAL A 64 2.83 -10.61 5.52
N ASP A 65 1.68 -10.52 6.16
CA ASP A 65 0.37 -10.84 5.62
C ASP A 65 -0.67 -9.73 5.88
N THR A 66 -0.27 -8.71 6.61
CA THR A 66 -1.12 -7.56 6.92
C THR A 66 -0.37 -6.27 6.69
N LEU A 67 -1.00 -5.33 5.99
CA LEU A 67 -0.46 -4.00 5.76
C LEU A 67 -1.57 -2.96 5.78
N TYR A 68 -1.36 -1.91 6.56
CA TYR A 68 -2.21 -0.73 6.62
C TYR A 68 -1.43 0.46 6.07
N ARG A 69 -1.91 1.04 4.96
CA ARG A 69 -1.32 2.22 4.34
C ARG A 69 -2.19 3.44 4.61
N LYS A 70 -1.58 4.53 5.09
CA LYS A 70 -2.22 5.85 5.19
C LYS A 70 -1.63 6.75 4.13
N TYR A 71 -2.45 7.26 3.23
CA TYR A 71 -2.03 8.10 2.12
C TYR A 71 -3.03 9.23 1.87
N LYS A 72 -2.65 10.18 1.03
CA LYS A 72 -3.49 11.34 0.70
C LYS A 72 -3.81 11.35 -0.78
N LEU A 73 -5.05 11.66 -1.09
CA LEU A 73 -5.50 11.98 -2.45
C LEU A 73 -6.14 13.36 -2.45
N THR A 74 -5.99 14.08 -3.56
CA THR A 74 -6.81 15.26 -3.82
C THR A 74 -8.26 14.84 -4.09
N ALA A 75 -9.22 15.75 -3.93
CA ALA A 75 -10.62 15.48 -4.23
C ALA A 75 -10.81 14.95 -5.66
N ARG A 76 -10.07 15.54 -6.63
CA ARG A 76 -10.05 15.09 -8.03
C ARG A 76 -9.54 13.66 -8.17
N GLN A 77 -8.39 13.33 -7.54
CA GLN A 77 -7.80 11.99 -7.59
C GLN A 77 -8.71 10.94 -6.95
N ALA A 78 -9.36 11.29 -5.83
CA ALA A 78 -10.29 10.39 -5.16
C ALA A 78 -11.49 10.02 -6.05
N ILE A 79 -12.04 10.98 -6.79
CA ILE A 79 -13.10 10.72 -7.77
C ILE A 79 -12.62 9.82 -8.91
N GLN A 80 -11.42 10.08 -9.43
CA GLN A 80 -10.84 9.29 -10.51
C GLN A 80 -10.61 7.84 -10.10
N GLU A 81 -10.18 7.63 -8.84
CA GLU A 81 -9.84 6.31 -8.31
C GLU A 81 -11.07 5.51 -7.87
N PHE A 82 -12.01 6.13 -7.15
CA PHE A 82 -13.12 5.43 -6.51
C PHE A 82 -14.46 5.61 -7.21
N GLY A 83 -14.62 6.62 -8.06
CA GLY A 83 -15.89 7.01 -8.66
C GLY A 83 -16.73 7.92 -7.74
N GLU A 84 -17.60 8.75 -8.33
CA GLU A 84 -18.43 9.70 -7.58
C GLU A 84 -19.42 8.99 -6.65
N GLU A 85 -19.88 7.81 -7.03
CA GLU A 85 -20.88 7.03 -6.29
C GLU A 85 -20.35 6.41 -4.99
N ASN A 86 -19.04 6.29 -4.84
CA ASN A 86 -18.40 5.62 -3.70
C ASN A 86 -17.75 6.57 -2.71
N ILE A 87 -17.80 7.88 -2.97
CA ILE A 87 -17.14 8.90 -2.12
C ILE A 87 -18.17 9.75 -1.38
N GLY A 88 -17.74 10.31 -0.23
CA GLY A 88 -18.59 11.13 0.62
C GLY A 88 -18.86 12.54 0.07
N GLU A 89 -19.92 13.17 0.59
CA GLU A 89 -20.36 14.51 0.17
C GLU A 89 -19.25 15.58 0.30
N LYS A 90 -18.42 15.51 1.35
CA LYS A 90 -17.32 16.47 1.56
C LYS A 90 -16.29 16.46 0.43
N ILE A 91 -16.01 15.30 -0.14
CA ILE A 91 -15.09 15.16 -1.26
C ILE A 91 -15.75 15.68 -2.54
N LEU A 92 -17.04 15.36 -2.73
CA LEU A 92 -17.83 15.82 -3.88
C LEU A 92 -17.95 17.36 -3.91
N GLU A 93 -18.23 17.98 -2.77
CA GLU A 93 -18.26 19.44 -2.64
C GLU A 93 -16.88 20.05 -2.90
N ALA A 94 -15.83 19.47 -2.27
CA ALA A 94 -14.47 19.93 -2.47
C ALA A 94 -14.00 19.80 -3.92
N SER A 95 -14.45 18.79 -4.65
CA SER A 95 -14.08 18.61 -6.06
C SER A 95 -14.56 19.75 -6.97
N LYS A 96 -15.68 20.39 -6.60
CA LYS A 96 -16.28 21.51 -7.34
C LYS A 96 -15.63 22.85 -6.97
N GLU A 97 -15.31 23.06 -5.69
CA GLU A 97 -14.80 24.33 -5.18
C GLU A 97 -13.27 24.39 -5.10
N LYS A 98 -12.64 23.30 -4.65
CA LYS A 98 -11.20 23.18 -4.39
C LYS A 98 -10.71 21.78 -4.75
N PRO A 99 -10.54 21.45 -6.04
CA PRO A 99 -10.21 20.09 -6.50
C PRO A 99 -8.86 19.58 -5.97
N ASP A 100 -7.94 20.49 -5.58
CA ASP A 100 -6.62 20.16 -5.02
C ASP A 100 -6.63 19.94 -3.51
N LYS A 101 -7.79 20.09 -2.84
CA LYS A 101 -7.90 19.80 -1.41
C LYS A 101 -7.62 18.32 -1.16
N GLN A 102 -6.71 18.05 -0.21
CA GLN A 102 -6.28 16.70 0.15
C GLN A 102 -7.18 16.09 1.22
N PHE A 103 -7.43 14.81 1.09
CA PHE A 103 -8.14 13.95 2.03
C PHE A 103 -7.29 12.74 2.39
N ASN A 104 -7.42 12.25 3.63
CA ASN A 104 -6.68 11.10 4.11
C ASN A 104 -7.46 9.82 3.84
N PHE A 105 -6.77 8.83 3.31
CA PHE A 105 -7.30 7.49 3.07
C PHE A 105 -6.46 6.46 3.81
N ILE A 106 -7.11 5.39 4.20
CA ILE A 106 -6.46 4.20 4.73
C ILE A 106 -6.80 3.04 3.79
N HIS A 107 -5.77 2.35 3.30
CA HIS A 107 -5.90 1.08 2.62
C HIS A 107 -5.49 -0.01 3.59
N ALA A 108 -6.42 -0.85 3.98
CA ALA A 108 -6.22 -2.00 4.84
C ALA A 108 -6.20 -3.27 3.99
N VAL A 109 -5.15 -4.06 4.11
CA VAL A 109 -5.02 -5.37 3.47
C VAL A 109 -4.60 -6.37 4.52
N GLU A 110 -5.44 -7.37 4.76
CA GLU A 110 -5.27 -8.33 5.84
C GLU A 110 -5.92 -9.68 5.48
N PRO A 111 -5.58 -10.78 6.17
CA PRO A 111 -6.29 -12.05 5.99
C PRO A 111 -7.79 -11.87 6.25
N THR A 112 -8.62 -12.44 5.38
CA THR A 112 -10.10 -12.32 5.50
C THR A 112 -10.62 -12.87 6.82
N GLU A 113 -10.04 -13.95 7.33
CA GLU A 113 -10.41 -14.53 8.63
C GLU A 113 -10.15 -13.57 9.80
N ASP A 114 -9.07 -12.80 9.75
CA ASP A 114 -8.72 -11.82 10.79
C ASP A 114 -9.65 -10.61 10.73
N TYR A 115 -9.99 -10.13 9.52
CA TYR A 115 -10.99 -9.11 9.31
C TYR A 115 -12.35 -9.50 9.88
N GLU A 116 -12.85 -10.70 9.55
CA GLU A 116 -14.13 -11.21 10.02
C GLU A 116 -14.15 -11.37 11.54
N ARG A 117 -13.04 -11.84 12.12
CA ARG A 117 -12.90 -11.98 13.58
C ARG A 117 -12.90 -10.63 14.29
N ALA A 118 -12.24 -9.61 13.71
CA ALA A 118 -12.11 -8.29 14.33
C ALA A 118 -13.40 -7.47 14.28
N LEU A 119 -14.12 -7.51 13.17
CA LEU A 119 -15.28 -6.64 12.93
C LEU A 119 -16.62 -7.38 13.06
N GLY A 120 -16.65 -8.72 13.04
CA GLY A 120 -17.89 -9.50 13.01
C GLY A 120 -18.68 -9.35 11.72
N GLU A 121 -18.08 -8.78 10.67
CA GLU A 121 -18.66 -8.60 9.35
C GLU A 121 -18.14 -9.69 8.42
N THR A 122 -18.95 -10.14 7.48
CA THR A 122 -18.51 -11.07 6.44
C THR A 122 -17.55 -10.36 5.48
N GLY A 123 -16.35 -10.91 5.34
CA GLY A 123 -15.35 -10.41 4.41
C GLY A 123 -15.62 -10.79 2.96
N THR A 124 -14.62 -10.71 2.14
CA THR A 124 -14.67 -11.19 0.75
C THR A 124 -14.55 -12.71 0.70
N LYS A 125 -14.97 -13.33 -0.41
CA LYS A 125 -14.75 -14.76 -0.65
C LYS A 125 -13.28 -15.11 -0.94
N LEU A 126 -12.41 -14.08 -1.05
CA LEU A 126 -10.99 -14.23 -1.33
C LEU A 126 -10.19 -14.33 -0.03
N PRO A 127 -9.02 -14.98 -0.02
CA PRO A 127 -8.25 -15.23 1.20
C PRO A 127 -7.69 -13.95 1.83
N VAL A 128 -7.50 -12.89 1.04
CA VAL A 128 -6.99 -11.58 1.50
C VAL A 128 -8.06 -10.53 1.30
N HIS A 129 -8.47 -9.88 2.39
CA HIS A 129 -9.42 -8.77 2.37
C HIS A 129 -8.71 -7.46 2.09
N SER A 130 -9.37 -6.58 1.33
CA SER A 130 -8.88 -5.25 0.99
C SER A 130 -9.99 -4.23 1.19
N CYS A 131 -9.71 -3.17 1.94
CA CYS A 131 -10.67 -2.12 2.22
C CYS A 131 -10.01 -0.74 2.15
N HIS A 132 -10.62 0.18 1.42
CA HIS A 132 -10.24 1.60 1.40
C HIS A 132 -11.25 2.41 2.20
N VAL A 133 -10.77 3.23 3.12
CA VAL A 133 -11.59 4.05 4.01
C VAL A 133 -11.17 5.52 3.86
N CYS A 134 -12.13 6.40 3.64
CA CYS A 134 -11.93 7.85 3.80
C CYS A 134 -12.01 8.20 5.29
N VAL A 135 -10.97 8.83 5.82
CA VAL A 135 -10.87 9.16 7.25
C VAL A 135 -11.83 10.29 7.64
N GLU A 136 -11.94 11.31 6.78
CA GLU A 136 -12.77 12.49 7.04
C GLU A 136 -14.27 12.21 7.02
N ASP A 137 -14.70 11.31 6.13
CA ASP A 137 -16.09 10.91 6.01
C ASP A 137 -16.43 9.65 6.81
N LYS A 138 -15.40 8.99 7.37
CA LYS A 138 -15.53 7.72 8.12
C LYS A 138 -16.29 6.65 7.36
N MET A 139 -16.01 6.53 6.07
CA MET A 139 -16.79 5.70 5.16
C MET A 139 -15.86 4.79 4.37
N LYS A 140 -16.30 3.54 4.15
CA LYS A 140 -15.64 2.60 3.25
C LYS A 140 -15.94 3.04 1.82
N VAL A 141 -14.88 3.39 1.06
CA VAL A 141 -15.00 3.85 -0.34
C VAL A 141 -14.80 2.72 -1.35
N ARG A 142 -14.08 1.67 -0.96
CA ARG A 142 -13.92 0.46 -1.77
C ARG A 142 -13.68 -0.73 -0.85
N THR A 143 -14.33 -1.85 -1.17
CA THR A 143 -14.10 -3.14 -0.52
C THR A 143 -13.85 -4.18 -1.61
N GLY A 144 -12.84 -5.02 -1.41
CA GLY A 144 -12.46 -6.05 -2.35
C GLY A 144 -11.57 -7.09 -1.69
N GLY A 145 -10.82 -7.82 -2.48
CA GLY A 145 -9.87 -8.79 -1.97
C GLY A 145 -8.92 -9.29 -3.06
N TYR A 146 -7.94 -10.05 -2.63
CA TYR A 146 -6.90 -10.63 -3.48
C TYR A 146 -6.78 -12.13 -3.23
N ASN A 147 -6.37 -12.87 -4.25
CA ASN A 147 -6.03 -14.29 -4.12
C ASN A 147 -4.72 -14.49 -3.36
N GLU A 148 -3.81 -13.52 -3.45
CA GLU A 148 -2.53 -13.50 -2.76
C GLU A 148 -2.28 -12.11 -2.18
N PHE A 149 -1.42 -12.02 -1.18
CA PHE A 149 -1.05 -10.74 -0.58
C PHE A 149 -0.34 -9.84 -1.59
N PRO A 150 -0.89 -8.65 -1.93
CA PRO A 150 -0.45 -7.85 -3.06
C PRO A 150 0.79 -6.99 -2.78
N TYR A 151 1.31 -7.03 -1.55
CA TYR A 151 2.50 -6.28 -1.16
C TYR A 151 3.73 -7.19 -1.04
N LEU A 152 4.81 -6.76 -1.63
CA LEU A 152 6.14 -7.31 -1.40
C LEU A 152 6.85 -6.42 -0.38
N VAL A 153 7.22 -6.99 0.77
CA VAL A 153 7.83 -6.24 1.87
C VAL A 153 9.19 -6.85 2.22
N PRO A 154 10.23 -6.61 1.40
CA PRO A 154 11.56 -7.07 1.68
C PRO A 154 12.18 -6.32 2.87
N ARG A 155 13.02 -7.04 3.62
CA ARG A 155 13.81 -6.51 4.75
C ARG A 155 15.26 -6.88 4.57
N TRP A 156 16.15 -5.90 4.67
CA TRP A 156 17.58 -6.12 4.46
C TRP A 156 18.16 -7.12 5.45
N SER A 157 18.00 -6.84 6.74
CA SER A 157 18.38 -7.73 7.83
C SER A 157 17.34 -7.64 8.94
N LYS A 158 16.88 -8.76 9.45
CA LYS A 158 15.89 -8.82 10.51
C LYS A 158 16.49 -9.40 11.77
N ALA A 159 16.42 -8.68 12.87
CA ALA A 159 16.77 -9.19 14.19
C ALA A 159 15.59 -9.96 14.79
N THR A 160 15.87 -10.89 15.68
CA THR A 160 14.86 -11.68 16.36
C THR A 160 13.90 -10.77 17.16
N GLY A 161 12.61 -10.91 16.92
CA GLY A 161 11.56 -10.12 17.59
C GLY A 161 11.28 -8.75 16.95
N GLU A 162 11.99 -8.37 15.92
CA GLU A 162 11.71 -7.14 15.17
C GLU A 162 10.87 -7.46 13.92
N ILE A 163 9.91 -6.58 13.60
CA ILE A 163 9.06 -6.67 12.40
C ILE A 163 9.73 -5.96 11.23
N PHE A 164 10.27 -4.76 11.48
CA PHE A 164 11.02 -3.98 10.49
C PHE A 164 12.47 -4.44 10.41
N GLY A 165 13.07 -4.33 9.23
CA GLY A 165 14.46 -4.66 9.00
C GLY A 165 15.42 -3.54 9.41
N ARG A 166 16.69 -3.90 9.62
CA ARG A 166 17.79 -2.97 9.84
C ARG A 166 18.58 -2.80 8.55
N SER A 167 18.95 -1.57 8.22
CA SER A 167 19.71 -1.26 7.03
C SER A 167 21.22 -1.44 7.25
N PRO A 168 22.01 -1.60 6.18
CA PRO A 168 23.47 -1.52 6.28
C PRO A 168 23.92 -0.13 6.75
N SER A 169 23.21 0.93 6.38
CA SER A 169 23.47 2.31 6.85
C SER A 169 23.32 2.44 8.37
N PHE A 170 22.36 1.75 8.97
CA PHE A 170 22.21 1.72 10.43
C PHE A 170 23.44 1.14 11.12
N ASN A 171 24.02 0.08 10.56
CA ASN A 171 25.22 -0.55 11.11
C ASN A 171 26.48 0.32 10.94
N ALA A 172 26.51 1.17 9.92
CA ALA A 172 27.64 2.09 9.67
C ALA A 172 27.56 3.40 10.49
N LEU A 173 26.41 3.73 11.09
CA LEU A 173 26.22 4.96 11.86
C LEU A 173 27.25 5.20 12.99
N PRO A 174 27.68 4.20 13.77
CA PRO A 174 28.70 4.39 14.80
C PRO A 174 30.04 4.87 14.22
N ASP A 175 30.43 4.35 13.05
CA ASP A 175 31.72 4.68 12.41
C ASP A 175 31.70 6.06 11.77
N ILE A 176 30.53 6.55 11.37
CA ILE A 176 30.35 7.90 10.77
C ILE A 176 30.41 9.00 11.83
N LYS A 177 30.05 8.68 13.08
CA LYS A 177 30.00 9.65 14.18
C LYS A 177 31.32 9.85 14.92
N THR A 178 32.35 9.12 14.52
CA THR A 178 33.72 9.27 15.04
C THR A 178 34.46 10.30 14.23
#